data_cf35e591d1d1d7562f97963b9fbf054b
#
_entry.id   cf35e591d1d1d7562f97963b9fbf054b
#
_cell.length_a   1.000
_cell.length_b   1.000
_cell.length_c   1.000
_cell.angle_alpha   90.00
_cell.angle_beta   90.00
_cell.angle_gamma   90.00
#
_symmetry.space_group_name_H-M   'P 1'
#
loop_
_entity.id
_entity.type
_entity.pdbx_description
1 polymer ?
#
loop_
_entity_poly.entity_id
_entity_poly.type
_entity_poly.pdbx_seq_one_letter_code
_entity_poly.pdbx_strand_id
1 'polypeptide(L)'
;MNIQISIHSAKHSNNLSEQVRRISNSHDGIILMAPTLESEDYEKVSRKLKRYPLVSIAPVDGNILPTITFDSYEGGRLAGESLIKSGFKKFGIIAGPIVKWEANLRKNGFNDVLKKNGFQIDWNYQGDYSFLSGKAALKGLQESKFNNMGIFSSNDQMALGFLHAALENNMRIPGDFGIVGYDNM
;
A
#
# COMPACT_ATOMS: atom_id res chain seq x y z
N MET A 1 -25.50 -20.85 -12.44
CA MET A 1 -25.26 -19.48 -12.91
C MET A 1 -23.87 -19.46 -13.53
N ASN A 2 -23.74 -19.15 -14.82
CA ASN A 2 -22.43 -19.04 -15.46
C ASN A 2 -21.99 -17.56 -15.36
N ILE A 3 -20.85 -17.28 -14.71
CA ILE A 3 -20.26 -15.95 -14.63
C ILE A 3 -19.07 -15.92 -15.57
N GLN A 4 -19.05 -14.94 -16.46
CA GLN A 4 -17.90 -14.66 -17.30
C GLN A 4 -17.18 -13.41 -16.77
N ILE A 5 -15.87 -13.49 -16.59
CA ILE A 5 -15.04 -12.37 -16.12
C ILE A 5 -14.10 -11.98 -17.26
N SER A 6 -14.04 -10.68 -17.55
CA SER A 6 -13.02 -10.11 -18.44
C SER A 6 -12.20 -9.06 -17.70
N ILE A 7 -10.89 -9.01 -17.95
CA ILE A 7 -9.98 -8.07 -17.33
C ILE A 7 -9.58 -7.02 -18.37
N HIS A 8 -9.81 -5.76 -18.03
CA HIS A 8 -9.48 -4.62 -18.88
C HIS A 8 -8.44 -3.74 -18.17
N SER A 9 -7.30 -3.53 -18.81
CA SER A 9 -6.29 -2.60 -18.29
C SER A 9 -6.64 -1.18 -18.71
N ALA A 10 -6.85 -0.30 -17.73
CA ALA A 10 -6.93 1.14 -17.96
C ALA A 10 -5.51 1.72 -17.86
N LYS A 11 -4.86 1.97 -18.99
CA LYS A 11 -3.65 2.80 -18.98
C LYS A 11 -4.06 4.22 -18.55
N HIS A 12 -3.12 4.98 -17.93
CA HIS A 12 -3.28 6.40 -17.63
C HIS A 12 -3.80 7.14 -18.86
N SER A 13 -5.09 7.17 -19.04
CA SER A 13 -5.72 7.87 -20.14
C SER A 13 -6.62 8.93 -19.52
N ASN A 14 -6.54 10.13 -20.07
CA ASN A 14 -7.43 11.25 -19.76
C ASN A 14 -8.93 10.92 -19.98
N ASN A 15 -9.29 9.65 -20.13
CA ASN A 15 -10.64 9.22 -20.51
C ASN A 15 -11.10 7.89 -19.88
N LEU A 16 -10.74 7.66 -18.58
CA LEU A 16 -11.20 6.46 -17.87
C LEU A 16 -12.73 6.34 -17.90
N SER A 17 -13.43 7.43 -17.66
CA SER A 17 -14.90 7.44 -17.61
C SER A 17 -15.53 6.97 -18.94
N GLU A 18 -14.88 7.22 -20.08
CA GLU A 18 -15.33 6.74 -21.38
C GLU A 18 -14.99 5.26 -21.61
N GLN A 19 -13.82 4.81 -21.14
CA GLN A 19 -13.47 3.39 -21.19
C GLN A 19 -14.43 2.56 -20.35
N VAL A 20 -14.71 2.97 -19.11
CA VAL A 20 -15.65 2.29 -18.21
C VAL A 20 -17.06 2.28 -18.83
N ARG A 21 -17.48 3.38 -19.47
CA ARG A 21 -18.75 3.43 -20.19
C ARG A 21 -18.82 2.46 -21.38
N ARG A 22 -17.74 2.29 -22.14
CA ARG A 22 -17.71 1.28 -23.22
C ARG A 22 -17.82 -0.14 -22.69
N ILE A 23 -17.11 -0.45 -21.62
CA ILE A 23 -17.14 -1.76 -20.97
C ILE A 23 -18.56 -2.04 -20.43
N SER A 24 -19.23 -1.05 -19.86
CA SER A 24 -20.59 -1.23 -19.32
C SER A 24 -21.64 -1.61 -20.35
N ASN A 25 -21.40 -1.39 -21.65
CA ASN A 25 -22.33 -1.79 -22.71
C ASN A 25 -22.37 -3.31 -22.97
N SER A 26 -21.39 -4.06 -22.48
CA SER A 26 -21.24 -5.51 -22.72
C SER A 26 -21.10 -6.34 -21.46
N HIS A 27 -21.26 -5.73 -20.29
CA HIS A 27 -21.10 -6.39 -18.98
C HIS A 27 -22.24 -6.00 -18.05
N ASP A 28 -22.62 -6.88 -17.13
CA ASP A 28 -23.68 -6.65 -16.17
C ASP A 28 -23.24 -5.87 -14.93
N GLY A 29 -21.92 -5.81 -14.69
CA GLY A 29 -21.33 -5.08 -13.58
C GLY A 29 -19.81 -4.90 -13.75
N ILE A 30 -19.23 -3.95 -13.03
CA ILE A 30 -17.80 -3.64 -13.09
C ILE A 30 -17.22 -3.56 -11.68
N ILE A 31 -16.07 -4.23 -11.48
CA ILE A 31 -15.20 -4.02 -10.33
C ILE A 31 -14.06 -3.12 -10.80
N LEU A 32 -13.93 -1.94 -10.20
CA LEU A 32 -12.91 -0.96 -10.54
C LEU A 32 -11.76 -1.01 -9.54
N MET A 33 -10.55 -1.33 -10.01
CA MET A 33 -9.33 -1.25 -9.23
C MET A 33 -8.37 -0.25 -9.89
N ALA A 34 -8.37 0.98 -9.43
CA ALA A 34 -7.59 2.05 -10.02
C ALA A 34 -6.98 2.97 -8.94
N PRO A 35 -6.02 2.46 -8.13
CA PRO A 35 -5.50 3.17 -6.95
C PRO A 35 -4.71 4.45 -7.29
N THR A 36 -4.41 4.68 -8.56
CA THR A 36 -3.68 5.87 -9.01
C THR A 36 -4.57 7.02 -9.46
N LEU A 37 -5.89 6.81 -9.47
CA LEU A 37 -6.84 7.84 -9.88
C LEU A 37 -7.12 8.84 -8.76
N GLU A 38 -7.44 10.05 -9.15
CA GLU A 38 -7.91 11.10 -8.27
C GLU A 38 -9.43 11.02 -8.07
N SER A 39 -9.93 11.60 -6.99
CA SER A 39 -11.37 11.58 -6.66
C SER A 39 -12.24 12.13 -7.79
N GLU A 40 -11.77 13.13 -8.54
CA GLU A 40 -12.47 13.71 -9.68
C GLU A 40 -12.75 12.71 -10.81
N ASP A 41 -11.83 11.76 -11.05
CA ASP A 41 -12.02 10.73 -12.08
C ASP A 41 -13.11 9.73 -11.66
N TYR A 42 -13.14 9.37 -10.38
CA TYR A 42 -14.21 8.53 -9.83
C TYR A 42 -15.56 9.22 -9.88
N GLU A 43 -15.63 10.54 -9.63
CA GLU A 43 -16.85 11.31 -9.79
C GLU A 43 -17.35 11.31 -11.25
N LYS A 44 -16.44 11.48 -12.23
CA LYS A 44 -16.79 11.42 -13.66
C LYS A 44 -17.38 10.05 -14.02
N VAL A 45 -16.79 8.96 -13.50
CA VAL A 45 -17.29 7.60 -13.68
C VAL A 45 -18.67 7.44 -13.04
N SER A 46 -18.83 7.84 -11.78
CA SER A 46 -20.09 7.75 -11.04
C SER A 46 -21.23 8.51 -11.73
N ARG A 47 -20.97 9.73 -12.20
CA ARG A 47 -21.97 10.55 -12.91
C ARG A 47 -22.43 9.89 -14.23
N LYS A 48 -21.50 9.25 -14.96
CA LYS A 48 -21.84 8.58 -16.25
C LYS A 48 -22.59 7.28 -16.05
N LEU A 49 -22.40 6.58 -14.94
CA LEU A 49 -22.92 5.24 -14.68
C LEU A 49 -23.89 5.17 -13.48
N LYS A 50 -24.69 6.20 -13.28
CA LYS A 50 -25.56 6.42 -12.09
C LYS A 50 -26.40 5.23 -11.59
N ARG A 51 -26.72 4.26 -12.41
CA ARG A 51 -27.55 3.08 -12.06
C ARG A 51 -26.91 1.77 -12.45
N TYR A 52 -25.66 1.81 -12.89
CA TYR A 52 -24.95 0.62 -13.33
C TYR A 52 -24.25 -0.04 -12.13
N PRO A 53 -24.28 -1.39 -12.00
CA PRO A 53 -23.61 -2.09 -10.93
C PRO A 53 -22.09 -1.87 -11.02
N LEU A 54 -21.57 -1.00 -10.17
CA LEU A 54 -20.17 -0.60 -10.13
C LEU A 54 -19.70 -0.58 -8.68
N VAL A 55 -18.59 -1.25 -8.39
CA VAL A 55 -17.94 -1.24 -7.07
C VAL A 55 -16.46 -0.95 -7.24
N SER A 56 -15.89 -0.13 -6.35
CA SER A 56 -14.44 0.07 -6.26
C SER A 56 -13.84 -0.85 -5.21
N ILE A 57 -12.63 -1.36 -5.45
CA ILE A 57 -11.78 -2.02 -4.44
C ILE A 57 -10.53 -1.21 -4.12
N ALA A 58 -10.45 0.01 -4.63
CA ALA A 58 -9.48 1.02 -4.20
C ALA A 58 -10.22 2.07 -3.39
N PRO A 59 -9.72 2.48 -2.22
CA PRO A 59 -10.37 3.51 -1.42
C PRO A 59 -10.50 4.81 -2.21
N VAL A 60 -11.69 5.38 -2.15
CA VAL A 60 -12.04 6.65 -2.78
C VAL A 60 -12.63 7.55 -1.71
N ASP A 61 -12.06 8.72 -1.53
CA ASP A 61 -12.59 9.70 -0.59
C ASP A 61 -14.00 10.14 -0.98
N GLY A 62 -14.85 10.39 0.02
CA GLY A 62 -16.13 11.07 -0.20
C GLY A 62 -17.33 10.19 -0.60
N ASN A 63 -17.30 8.88 -0.41
CA ASN A 63 -18.44 7.98 -0.73
C ASN A 63 -18.98 8.11 -2.16
N ILE A 64 -18.10 8.37 -3.13
CA ILE A 64 -18.45 8.63 -4.53
C ILE A 64 -19.02 7.37 -5.20
N LEU A 65 -18.50 6.20 -4.85
CA LEU A 65 -18.92 4.88 -5.33
C LEU A 65 -19.01 3.90 -4.16
N PRO A 66 -19.86 2.85 -4.26
CA PRO A 66 -19.75 1.69 -3.38
C PRO A 66 -18.33 1.17 -3.41
N THR A 67 -17.68 1.06 -2.25
CA THR A 67 -16.25 0.73 -2.17
C THR A 67 -16.03 -0.35 -1.14
N ILE A 68 -15.23 -1.36 -1.49
CA ILE A 68 -14.69 -2.35 -0.56
C ILE A 68 -13.31 -1.84 -0.13
N THR A 69 -13.12 -1.66 1.17
CA THR A 69 -11.85 -1.22 1.76
C THR A 69 -11.29 -2.31 2.65
N PHE A 70 -9.97 -2.32 2.80
CA PHE A 70 -9.27 -3.13 3.78
C PHE A 70 -8.92 -2.26 4.99
N ASP A 71 -8.89 -2.85 6.18
CA ASP A 71 -8.47 -2.13 7.38
C ASP A 71 -6.95 -1.91 7.37
N SER A 72 -6.54 -0.85 6.66
CA SER A 72 -5.13 -0.48 6.52
C SER A 72 -4.51 -0.05 7.84
N TYR A 73 -5.29 0.54 8.77
CA TYR A 73 -4.81 0.89 10.10
C TYR A 73 -4.48 -0.37 10.90
N GLU A 74 -5.41 -1.33 10.92
CA GLU A 74 -5.22 -2.61 11.60
C GLU A 74 -4.02 -3.38 11.03
N GLY A 75 -3.84 -3.36 9.70
CA GLY A 75 -2.68 -3.99 9.07
C GLY A 75 -1.35 -3.37 9.54
N GLY A 76 -1.26 -2.05 9.64
CA GLY A 76 -0.09 -1.37 10.21
C GLY A 76 0.13 -1.72 11.68
N ARG A 77 -0.95 -1.80 12.48
CA ARG A 77 -0.91 -2.22 13.88
C ARG A 77 -0.37 -3.64 14.03
N LEU A 78 -0.85 -4.58 13.23
CA LEU A 78 -0.41 -5.99 13.25
C LEU A 78 1.06 -6.13 12.85
N ALA A 79 1.53 -5.36 11.87
CA ALA A 79 2.95 -5.32 11.48
C ALA A 79 3.84 -4.89 12.65
N GLY A 80 3.45 -3.85 13.36
CA GLY A 80 4.17 -3.39 14.56
C GLY A 80 4.18 -4.43 15.69
N GLU A 81 3.04 -5.04 15.97
CA GLU A 81 2.97 -6.14 16.96
C GLU A 81 3.88 -7.30 16.60
N SER A 82 3.92 -7.68 15.32
CA SER A 82 4.79 -8.77 14.85
C SER A 82 6.26 -8.45 15.10
N LEU A 83 6.71 -7.23 14.79
CA LEU A 83 8.09 -6.82 15.02
C LEU A 83 8.45 -6.72 16.50
N ILE A 84 7.54 -6.20 17.34
CA ILE A 84 7.72 -6.16 18.81
C ILE A 84 7.85 -7.57 19.36
N LYS A 85 6.97 -8.49 18.93
CA LYS A 85 6.94 -9.90 19.34
C LYS A 85 8.21 -10.65 18.91
N SER A 86 8.79 -10.26 17.79
CA SER A 86 10.08 -10.77 17.31
C SER A 86 11.28 -10.24 18.08
N GLY A 87 11.07 -9.37 19.08
CA GLY A 87 12.10 -8.91 20.03
C GLY A 87 12.85 -7.65 19.61
N PHE A 88 12.51 -7.03 18.48
CA PHE A 88 13.10 -5.77 18.07
C PHE A 88 12.83 -4.65 19.08
N LYS A 89 13.78 -3.74 19.24
CA LYS A 89 13.73 -2.58 20.14
C LYS A 89 13.88 -1.25 19.42
N LYS A 90 14.29 -1.30 18.14
CA LYS A 90 14.34 -0.17 17.23
C LYS A 90 13.44 -0.44 16.04
N PHE A 91 12.74 0.58 15.58
CA PHE A 91 11.72 0.41 14.58
C PHE A 91 11.86 1.43 13.45
N GLY A 92 11.75 0.94 12.23
CA GLY A 92 11.73 1.75 11.03
C GLY A 92 10.49 1.55 10.21
N ILE A 93 10.20 2.49 9.33
CA ILE A 93 9.14 2.37 8.33
C ILE A 93 9.61 2.81 6.96
N ILE A 94 9.29 2.01 5.95
CA ILE A 94 9.26 2.42 4.54
C ILE A 94 7.81 2.77 4.23
N ALA A 95 7.48 4.06 4.39
CA ALA A 95 6.14 4.58 4.24
C ALA A 95 5.72 4.62 2.76
N GLY A 96 4.45 4.43 2.47
CA GLY A 96 3.89 4.67 1.13
C GLY A 96 3.67 6.17 0.85
N PRO A 97 3.22 6.54 -0.35
CA PRO A 97 3.04 7.93 -0.76
C PRO A 97 2.14 8.71 0.21
N ILE A 98 2.57 9.91 0.60
CA ILE A 98 1.85 10.77 1.57
C ILE A 98 0.43 11.10 1.12
N VAL A 99 0.22 11.25 -0.20
CA VAL A 99 -1.08 11.57 -0.78
C VAL A 99 -2.07 10.39 -0.73
N LYS A 100 -1.60 9.18 -0.40
CA LYS A 100 -2.46 7.99 -0.31
C LYS A 100 -2.95 7.80 1.12
N TRP A 101 -4.25 7.85 1.27
CA TRP A 101 -4.91 7.72 2.57
C TRP A 101 -4.57 6.40 3.28
N GLU A 102 -4.58 5.28 2.56
CA GLU A 102 -4.24 3.95 3.11
C GLU A 102 -2.80 3.88 3.61
N ALA A 103 -1.86 4.56 2.91
CA ALA A 103 -0.47 4.62 3.36
C ALA A 103 -0.36 5.31 4.72
N ASN A 104 -1.12 6.38 4.90
CA ASN A 104 -1.18 7.10 6.18
C ASN A 104 -1.85 6.27 7.27
N LEU A 105 -2.92 5.54 6.96
CA LEU A 105 -3.54 4.62 7.92
C LEU A 105 -2.58 3.52 8.37
N ARG A 106 -1.86 2.86 7.44
CA ARG A 106 -0.83 1.86 7.76
C ARG A 106 0.24 2.44 8.68
N LYS A 107 0.75 3.63 8.36
CA LYS A 107 1.73 4.33 9.19
C LYS A 107 1.18 4.68 10.57
N ASN A 108 -0.06 5.16 10.66
CA ASN A 108 -0.69 5.52 11.93
C ASN A 108 -0.87 4.29 12.82
N GLY A 109 -1.42 3.19 12.29
CA GLY A 109 -1.57 1.94 13.03
C GLY A 109 -0.24 1.40 13.56
N PHE A 110 0.82 1.44 12.72
CA PHE A 110 2.16 1.07 13.12
C PHE A 110 2.70 1.97 14.25
N ASN A 111 2.61 3.28 14.10
CA ASN A 111 3.08 4.25 15.08
C ASN A 111 2.34 4.12 16.43
N ASP A 112 1.03 3.93 16.38
CA ASP A 112 0.21 3.89 17.62
C ASP A 112 0.48 2.62 18.42
N VAL A 113 0.68 1.46 17.77
CA VAL A 113 1.07 0.24 18.49
C VAL A 113 2.47 0.34 19.08
N LEU A 114 3.42 0.97 18.39
CA LEU A 114 4.74 1.24 18.94
C LEU A 114 4.64 2.12 20.18
N LYS A 115 3.95 3.25 20.11
CA LYS A 115 3.74 4.17 21.25
C LYS A 115 3.08 3.48 22.43
N LYS A 116 2.05 2.67 22.20
CA LYS A 116 1.36 1.91 23.26
C LYS A 116 2.31 0.97 24.00
N ASN A 117 3.37 0.50 23.36
CA ASN A 117 4.38 -0.39 23.93
C ASN A 117 5.67 0.35 24.37
N GLY A 118 5.67 1.69 24.43
CA GLY A 118 6.81 2.48 24.88
C GLY A 118 7.92 2.64 23.83
N PHE A 119 7.61 2.41 22.57
CA PHE A 119 8.53 2.58 21.43
C PHE A 119 8.13 3.74 20.54
N GLN A 120 9.00 4.07 19.58
CA GLN A 120 8.75 5.07 18.55
C GLN A 120 9.31 4.60 17.20
N ILE A 121 9.00 5.31 16.14
CA ILE A 121 9.65 5.13 14.84
C ILE A 121 10.99 5.87 14.90
N ASP A 122 12.10 5.11 14.88
CA ASP A 122 13.47 5.64 14.93
C ASP A 122 13.97 6.05 13.54
N TRP A 123 13.44 5.41 12.49
CA TRP A 123 13.79 5.69 11.10
C TRP A 123 12.56 5.66 10.20
N ASN A 124 12.47 6.65 9.31
CA ASN A 124 11.36 6.75 8.35
C ASN A 124 11.89 7.10 6.96
N TYR A 125 11.55 6.28 5.99
CA TYR A 125 11.80 6.52 4.59
C TYR A 125 10.49 6.71 3.84
N GLN A 126 10.41 7.76 3.02
CA GLN A 126 9.23 8.04 2.22
C GLN A 126 9.34 7.37 0.86
N GLY A 127 8.59 6.31 0.66
CA GLY A 127 8.53 5.55 -0.59
C GLY A 127 7.34 5.93 -1.47
N ASP A 128 7.27 5.23 -2.62
CA ASP A 128 6.28 5.46 -3.68
C ASP A 128 5.56 4.17 -4.11
N TYR A 129 5.66 3.11 -3.31
CA TYR A 129 5.19 1.75 -3.57
C TYR A 129 5.99 0.96 -4.61
N SER A 130 7.01 1.52 -5.24
CA SER A 130 7.82 0.82 -6.23
C SER A 130 8.92 -0.03 -5.59
N PHE A 131 9.33 -1.09 -6.31
CA PHE A 131 10.51 -1.90 -5.97
C PHE A 131 11.79 -1.05 -5.87
N LEU A 132 11.96 -0.08 -6.79
CA LEU A 132 13.14 0.79 -6.80
C LEU A 132 13.20 1.70 -5.59
N SER A 133 12.06 2.20 -5.13
CA SER A 133 11.95 2.96 -3.89
C SER A 133 12.37 2.13 -2.68
N GLY A 134 11.98 0.85 -2.64
CA GLY A 134 12.43 -0.08 -1.62
C GLY A 134 13.94 -0.29 -1.62
N LYS A 135 14.56 -0.46 -2.80
CA LYS A 135 16.03 -0.51 -2.92
C LYS A 135 16.71 0.75 -2.41
N ALA A 136 16.19 1.91 -2.75
CA ALA A 136 16.74 3.19 -2.32
C ALA A 136 16.64 3.39 -0.80
N ALA A 137 15.62 2.84 -0.15
CA ALA A 137 15.42 2.90 1.29
C ALA A 137 16.60 2.31 2.07
N LEU A 138 17.21 1.22 1.58
CA LEU A 138 18.38 0.64 2.25
C LEU A 138 19.54 1.62 2.31
N LYS A 139 19.82 2.36 1.22
CA LYS A 139 20.88 3.36 1.21
C LYS A 139 20.66 4.42 2.28
N GLY A 140 19.43 4.94 2.39
CA GLY A 140 19.07 5.89 3.44
C GLY A 140 19.21 5.33 4.86
N LEU A 141 18.97 4.03 5.04
CA LEU A 141 19.18 3.36 6.34
C LEU A 141 20.67 3.21 6.67
N GLN A 142 21.51 2.83 5.72
CA GLN A 142 22.97 2.71 5.92
C GLN A 142 23.60 4.04 6.32
N GLU A 143 23.15 5.14 5.73
CA GLU A 143 23.61 6.49 6.08
C GLU A 143 23.23 6.86 7.54
N SER A 144 22.14 6.33 8.07
CA SER A 144 21.68 6.56 9.45
C SER A 144 22.42 5.74 10.51
N LYS A 145 23.25 4.76 10.10
CA LYS A 145 24.01 3.84 10.97
C LYS A 145 23.14 3.01 11.94
N PHE A 146 21.87 2.83 11.67
CA PHE A 146 21.02 1.92 12.44
C PHE A 146 21.31 0.46 12.11
N ASN A 147 21.26 -0.39 13.12
CA ASN A 147 21.34 -1.85 13.00
C ASN A 147 20.33 -2.50 13.95
N ASN A 148 20.09 -3.79 13.79
CA ASN A 148 19.14 -4.58 14.58
C ASN A 148 17.77 -3.89 14.73
N MET A 149 17.20 -3.48 13.59
CA MET A 149 15.95 -2.75 13.49
C MET A 149 14.87 -3.62 12.86
N GLY A 150 13.66 -3.59 13.44
CA GLY A 150 12.47 -4.11 12.81
C GLY A 150 11.84 -3.06 11.88
N ILE A 151 11.72 -3.38 10.60
CA ILE A 151 11.23 -2.44 9.58
C ILE A 151 9.86 -2.89 9.08
N PHE A 152 8.88 -1.99 9.11
CA PHE A 152 7.63 -2.15 8.42
C PHE A 152 7.68 -1.47 7.06
N SER A 153 7.40 -2.22 6.00
CA SER A 153 7.21 -1.69 4.66
C SER A 153 5.73 -1.62 4.32
N SER A 154 5.27 -0.44 3.89
CA SER A 154 3.86 -0.19 3.61
C SER A 154 3.29 -1.01 2.45
N ASN A 155 4.12 -1.70 1.66
CA ASN A 155 3.71 -2.74 0.73
C ASN A 155 4.85 -3.75 0.48
N ASP A 156 4.52 -4.89 -0.14
CA ASP A 156 5.48 -5.96 -0.42
C ASP A 156 6.48 -5.59 -1.53
N GLN A 157 6.09 -4.77 -2.50
CA GLN A 157 7.01 -4.34 -3.57
C GLN A 157 8.22 -3.59 -3.01
N MET A 158 8.00 -2.65 -2.08
CA MET A 158 9.10 -1.95 -1.40
C MET A 158 9.86 -2.89 -0.47
N ALA A 159 9.16 -3.81 0.23
CA ALA A 159 9.81 -4.80 1.08
C ALA A 159 10.77 -5.67 0.29
N LEU A 160 10.34 -6.17 -0.88
CA LEU A 160 11.18 -6.95 -1.80
C LEU A 160 12.36 -6.14 -2.34
N GLY A 161 12.13 -4.87 -2.68
CA GLY A 161 13.20 -3.97 -3.11
C GLY A 161 14.27 -3.78 -2.03
N PHE A 162 13.85 -3.53 -0.81
CA PHE A 162 14.75 -3.42 0.35
C PHE A 162 15.51 -4.72 0.61
N LEU A 163 14.81 -5.87 0.63
CA LEU A 163 15.41 -7.18 0.82
C LEU A 163 16.44 -7.49 -0.25
N HIS A 164 16.13 -7.23 -1.52
CA HIS A 164 17.05 -7.43 -2.63
C HIS A 164 18.33 -6.60 -2.45
N ALA A 165 18.20 -5.31 -2.13
CA ALA A 165 19.34 -4.45 -1.88
C ALA A 165 20.16 -4.90 -0.67
N ALA A 166 19.51 -5.38 0.40
CA ALA A 166 20.20 -5.90 1.57
C ALA A 166 21.04 -7.14 1.23
N LEU A 167 20.52 -8.07 0.43
CA LEU A 167 21.24 -9.25 -0.03
C LEU A 167 22.41 -8.88 -0.94
N GLU A 168 22.25 -7.93 -1.86
CA GLU A 168 23.35 -7.39 -2.68
C GLU A 168 24.49 -6.78 -1.84
N ASN A 169 24.19 -6.29 -0.64
CA ASN A 169 25.16 -5.72 0.31
C ASN A 169 25.60 -6.73 1.39
N ASN A 170 25.37 -8.04 1.19
CA ASN A 170 25.72 -9.11 2.13
C ASN A 170 25.15 -8.92 3.56
N MET A 171 24.02 -8.24 3.70
CA MET A 171 23.33 -8.08 4.97
C MET A 171 22.45 -9.29 5.26
N ARG A 172 22.35 -9.64 6.53
CA ARG A 172 21.54 -10.78 6.98
C ARG A 172 20.16 -10.33 7.41
N ILE A 173 19.13 -10.97 6.89
CA ILE A 173 17.76 -10.81 7.33
C ILE A 173 17.29 -12.18 7.81
N PRO A 174 16.86 -12.32 9.08
CA PRO A 174 16.58 -11.27 10.07
C PRO A 174 17.76 -10.83 10.95
N GLY A 175 19.01 -11.24 10.68
CA GLY A 175 20.14 -11.01 11.58
C GLY A 175 20.49 -9.54 11.80
N ASP A 176 20.61 -8.76 10.74
CA ASP A 176 20.97 -7.34 10.81
C ASP A 176 19.70 -6.46 10.83
N PHE A 177 18.63 -6.89 10.15
CA PHE A 177 17.30 -6.26 10.13
C PHE A 177 16.20 -7.30 10.08
N GLY A 178 15.03 -7.00 10.65
CA GLY A 178 13.78 -7.69 10.36
C GLY A 178 12.92 -6.83 9.43
N ILE A 179 12.15 -7.45 8.54
CA ILE A 179 11.22 -6.74 7.68
C ILE A 179 9.86 -7.42 7.64
N VAL A 180 8.81 -6.64 7.72
CA VAL A 180 7.42 -7.06 7.50
C VAL A 180 6.87 -6.21 6.36
N GLY A 181 6.28 -6.85 5.36
CA GLY A 181 5.57 -6.21 4.26
C GLY A 181 4.08 -6.05 4.54
N TYR A 182 3.35 -5.74 3.48
CA TYR A 182 1.88 -5.63 3.45
C TYR A 182 1.44 -6.04 2.04
N ASP A 183 0.36 -6.78 1.90
CA ASP A 183 -0.36 -7.27 0.71
C ASP A 183 -0.33 -8.81 0.58
N ASN A 184 0.68 -9.50 1.10
CA ASN A 184 0.87 -10.95 1.02
C ASN A 184 1.02 -11.43 -0.46
N MET A 185 1.92 -10.80 -1.21
CA MET A 185 2.27 -11.15 -2.59
C MET A 185 3.33 -12.24 -2.66
#